data_2eb652bd9b6871d0ffe2afee182249b8
#
_entry.id   2eb652bd9b6871d0ffe2afee182249b8
#
_cell.length_a   1.000
_cell.length_b   1.000
_cell.length_c   1.000
_cell.angle_alpha   90.00
_cell.angle_beta   90.00
_cell.angle_gamma   90.00
#
_symmetry.space_group_name_H-M   'P 1'
#
loop_
_entity.id
_entity.type
_entity.pdbx_description
1 polymer ?
#
loop_
_entity_poly.entity_id
_entity_poly.type
_entity_poly.pdbx_seq_one_letter_code
_entity_poly.pdbx_strand_id
1 'polypeptide(L)'
;YGLAIGFVIVAGAYGPGAVSGGCFNPAVAIAIDTSSIALGFGWCAIYTIFEFLGAVLAVAAFWALRPEESNGEEPPVTYSIKSKAIGESIGTFMLVLTAGLNVLTASKAAAFSIAASLMCMIYAIGDVSGAHFNP
;
A
#
# COMPACT_ATOMS: atom_id res chain seq x y z
N TYR A 1 1.12 -6.52 -12.83
CA TYR A 1 0.24 -5.94 -11.79
C TYR A 1 0.77 -4.59 -11.26
N GLY A 2 2.10 -4.42 -11.08
CA GLY A 2 2.69 -3.23 -10.45
C GLY A 2 2.26 -1.89 -11.05
N LEU A 3 2.20 -1.78 -12.36
CA LEU A 3 1.76 -0.56 -13.04
C LEU A 3 0.29 -0.23 -12.72
N ALA A 4 -0.60 -1.22 -12.74
CA ALA A 4 -2.01 -1.03 -12.44
C ALA A 4 -2.20 -0.57 -10.98
N ILE A 5 -1.52 -1.21 -10.03
CA ILE A 5 -1.56 -0.85 -8.61
C ILE A 5 -1.04 0.58 -8.41
N GLY A 6 0.09 0.94 -9.04
CA GLY A 6 0.62 2.28 -8.95
C GLY A 6 -0.36 3.35 -9.47
N PHE A 7 -1.02 3.11 -10.61
CA PHE A 7 -2.01 4.05 -11.14
C PHE A 7 -3.30 4.11 -10.31
N VAL A 8 -3.69 3.04 -9.61
CA VAL A 8 -4.77 3.10 -8.61
C VAL A 8 -4.41 4.07 -7.48
N ILE A 9 -3.16 4.04 -6.98
CA ILE A 9 -2.70 5.01 -5.99
C ILE A 9 -2.73 6.44 -6.54
N VAL A 10 -2.29 6.65 -7.79
CA VAL A 10 -2.38 7.98 -8.44
C VAL A 10 -3.83 8.47 -8.49
N ALA A 11 -4.76 7.64 -8.99
CA ALA A 11 -6.17 8.00 -9.10
C ALA A 11 -6.81 8.28 -7.73
N GLY A 12 -6.54 7.41 -6.73
CA GLY A 12 -7.04 7.58 -5.37
C GLY A 12 -6.47 8.81 -4.66
N ALA A 13 -5.20 9.15 -4.89
CA ALA A 13 -4.60 10.31 -4.26
C ALA A 13 -5.06 11.64 -4.87
N TYR A 14 -5.25 11.70 -6.18
CA TYR A 14 -5.77 12.92 -6.84
C TYR A 14 -7.31 13.06 -6.77
N GLY A 15 -8.05 11.95 -6.73
CA GLY A 15 -9.51 11.98 -6.59
C GLY A 15 -9.93 12.36 -5.17
N PRO A 16 -10.09 11.40 -4.27
CA PRO A 16 -10.54 11.64 -2.90
C PRO A 16 -9.46 12.24 -1.98
N GLY A 17 -8.21 12.34 -2.41
CA GLY A 17 -7.10 12.77 -1.57
C GLY A 17 -7.28 14.16 -0.96
N ALA A 18 -7.91 15.09 -1.66
CA ALA A 18 -8.23 16.43 -1.15
C ALA A 18 -9.25 16.39 0.02
N VAL A 19 -10.04 15.32 0.11
CA VAL A 19 -11.08 15.14 1.16
C VAL A 19 -10.54 14.33 2.32
N SER A 20 -9.85 13.22 2.04
CA SER A 20 -9.43 12.22 3.03
C SER A 20 -7.93 12.20 3.33
N GLY A 21 -7.12 13.02 2.66
CA GLY A 21 -5.67 12.92 2.72
C GLY A 21 -5.08 11.80 1.86
N GLY A 22 -5.90 10.86 1.37
CA GLY A 22 -5.46 9.82 0.43
C GLY A 22 -4.53 8.78 1.04
N CYS A 23 -4.75 8.36 2.28
CA CYS A 23 -4.07 7.22 2.86
C CYS A 23 -4.78 5.92 2.45
N PHE A 24 -4.02 4.95 1.95
CA PHE A 24 -4.53 3.67 1.45
C PHE A 24 -3.77 2.47 2.06
N ASN A 25 -3.07 2.70 3.17
CA ASN A 25 -2.20 1.69 3.77
C ASN A 25 -2.09 1.94 5.28
N PRO A 26 -2.50 0.99 6.14
CA PRO A 26 -2.41 1.13 7.59
C PRO A 26 -0.99 1.43 8.09
N ALA A 27 0.04 0.87 7.47
CA ALA A 27 1.43 1.15 7.85
C ALA A 27 1.80 2.61 7.60
N VAL A 28 1.33 3.19 6.50
CA VAL A 28 1.53 4.62 6.19
C VAL A 28 0.74 5.49 7.17
N ALA A 29 -0.52 5.14 7.47
CA ALA A 29 -1.35 5.85 8.44
C ALA A 29 -0.69 5.91 9.83
N ILE A 30 -0.22 4.75 10.33
CA ILE A 30 0.46 4.65 11.62
C ILE A 30 1.77 5.47 11.62
N ALA A 31 2.54 5.39 10.54
CA ALA A 31 3.81 6.11 10.43
C ALA A 31 3.61 7.64 10.44
N ILE A 32 2.60 8.14 9.71
CA ILE A 32 2.26 9.56 9.70
C ILE A 32 1.80 10.02 11.08
N ASP A 33 0.85 9.32 11.70
CA ASP A 33 0.38 9.65 13.06
C ASP A 33 1.52 9.64 14.08
N THR A 34 2.41 8.64 14.00
CA THR A 34 3.56 8.54 14.91
C THR A 34 4.55 9.69 14.71
N SER A 35 4.83 10.06 13.46
CA SER A 35 5.74 11.17 13.15
C SER A 35 5.16 12.54 13.51
N SER A 36 3.84 12.67 13.58
CA SER A 36 3.12 13.89 13.88
C SER A 36 2.39 13.86 15.22
N ILE A 37 2.86 13.07 16.17
CA ILE A 37 2.19 12.82 17.47
C ILE A 37 1.88 14.11 18.25
N ALA A 38 2.70 15.15 18.08
CA ALA A 38 2.48 16.45 18.68
C ALA A 38 1.26 17.21 18.13
N LEU A 39 0.76 16.82 16.94
CA LEU A 39 -0.42 17.41 16.30
C LEU A 39 -1.70 16.61 16.58
N GLY A 40 -1.58 15.49 17.28
CA GLY A 40 -2.66 14.57 17.62
C GLY A 40 -2.39 13.17 17.07
N PHE A 41 -2.87 12.16 17.80
CA PHE A 41 -2.72 10.75 17.47
C PHE A 41 -4.07 10.06 17.51
N GLY A 42 -4.29 9.10 16.59
CA GLY A 42 -5.50 8.26 16.58
C GLY A 42 -6.25 8.22 15.25
N TRP A 43 -5.91 9.09 14.32
CA TRP A 43 -6.48 9.05 12.98
C TRP A 43 -6.12 7.75 12.24
N CYS A 44 -4.94 7.19 12.51
CA CYS A 44 -4.52 5.90 11.95
C CYS A 44 -5.51 4.78 12.24
N ALA A 45 -6.17 4.75 13.39
CA ALA A 45 -7.17 3.74 13.72
C ALA A 45 -8.40 3.85 12.80
N ILE A 46 -8.87 5.07 12.54
CA ILE A 46 -10.01 5.33 11.64
C ILE A 46 -9.66 4.91 10.21
N TYR A 47 -8.51 5.35 9.70
CA TYR A 47 -8.04 4.94 8.37
C TYR A 47 -7.95 3.42 8.25
N THR A 48 -7.31 2.75 9.22
CA THR A 48 -7.15 1.29 9.22
C THR A 48 -8.50 0.57 9.14
N ILE A 49 -9.52 1.01 9.90
CA ILE A 49 -10.85 0.40 9.84
C ILE A 49 -11.44 0.51 8.43
N PHE A 50 -11.41 1.68 7.82
CA PHE A 50 -11.96 1.88 6.47
C PHE A 50 -11.14 1.16 5.39
N GLU A 51 -9.83 1.07 5.54
CA GLU A 51 -8.95 0.33 4.64
C GLU A 51 -9.25 -1.18 4.68
N PHE A 52 -9.44 -1.76 5.86
CA PHE A 52 -9.87 -3.16 6.00
C PHE A 52 -11.28 -3.40 5.43
N LEU A 53 -12.23 -2.51 5.67
CA LEU A 53 -13.55 -2.62 5.06
C LEU A 53 -13.48 -2.58 3.53
N GLY A 54 -12.65 -1.69 2.98
CA GLY A 54 -12.38 -1.61 1.55
C GLY A 54 -11.75 -2.89 1.00
N ALA A 55 -10.79 -3.46 1.72
CA ALA A 55 -10.14 -4.72 1.34
C ALA A 55 -11.14 -5.90 1.32
N VAL A 56 -12.00 -6.01 2.32
CA VAL A 56 -13.05 -7.06 2.37
C VAL A 56 -14.01 -6.92 1.19
N LEU A 57 -14.46 -5.71 0.87
CA LEU A 57 -15.33 -5.46 -0.28
C LEU A 57 -14.62 -5.76 -1.61
N ALA A 58 -13.34 -5.44 -1.72
CA ALA A 58 -12.55 -5.74 -2.91
C ALA A 58 -12.39 -7.25 -3.12
N VAL A 59 -12.11 -8.02 -2.06
CA VAL A 59 -12.05 -9.48 -2.12
C VAL A 59 -13.40 -10.09 -2.52
N ALA A 60 -14.50 -9.62 -1.94
CA ALA A 60 -15.84 -10.10 -2.29
C ALA A 60 -16.16 -9.80 -3.77
N ALA A 61 -15.84 -8.61 -4.25
CA ALA A 61 -16.02 -8.25 -5.65
C ALA A 61 -15.13 -9.07 -6.59
N PHE A 62 -13.87 -9.32 -6.20
CA PHE A 62 -12.95 -10.15 -6.98
C PHE A 62 -13.47 -11.58 -7.16
N TRP A 63 -13.90 -12.22 -6.09
CA TRP A 63 -14.47 -13.57 -6.15
C TRP A 63 -15.76 -13.64 -6.97
N ALA A 64 -16.59 -12.59 -6.91
CA ALA A 64 -17.81 -12.54 -7.72
C ALA A 64 -17.54 -12.38 -9.22
N LEU A 65 -16.47 -11.65 -9.57
CA LEU A 65 -16.13 -11.33 -10.96
C LEU A 65 -15.17 -12.36 -11.60
N ARG A 66 -14.32 -12.99 -10.78
CA ARG A 66 -13.27 -13.91 -11.23
C ARG A 66 -13.18 -15.17 -10.36
N PRO A 67 -14.23 -15.98 -10.31
CA PRO A 67 -14.27 -17.17 -9.46
C PRO A 67 -13.18 -18.20 -9.83
N GLU A 68 -12.73 -18.23 -11.08
CA GLU A 68 -11.72 -19.17 -11.59
C GLU A 68 -10.31 -18.84 -11.05
N GLU A 69 -10.00 -17.56 -10.86
CA GLU A 69 -8.69 -17.12 -10.32
C GLU A 69 -8.60 -17.32 -8.80
N SER A 70 -9.73 -17.53 -8.13
CA SER A 70 -9.79 -17.80 -6.69
C SER A 70 -9.18 -19.17 -6.31
N ASN A 71 -9.05 -20.08 -7.25
CA ASN A 71 -8.50 -21.43 -7.06
C ASN A 71 -7.00 -21.51 -7.37
N GLY A 72 -6.30 -20.41 -7.26
CA GLY A 72 -4.95 -20.15 -7.70
C GLY A 72 -3.95 -21.31 -7.63
N GLU A 73 -3.22 -21.50 -8.72
CA GLU A 73 -2.03 -22.35 -8.72
C GLU A 73 -0.93 -21.72 -7.89
N GLU A 74 -0.33 -22.48 -7.00
CA GLU A 74 0.83 -22.01 -6.22
C GLU A 74 2.01 -21.68 -7.15
N PRO A 75 2.74 -20.59 -6.89
CA PRO A 75 3.90 -20.25 -7.69
C PRO A 75 4.95 -21.36 -7.65
N PRO A 76 5.66 -21.64 -8.76
CA PRO A 76 6.60 -22.76 -8.86
C PRO A 76 7.83 -22.64 -7.96
N VAL A 77 8.11 -21.47 -7.40
CA VAL A 77 9.23 -21.23 -6.47
C VAL A 77 8.70 -20.73 -5.14
N THR A 78 8.95 -21.51 -4.08
CA THR A 78 8.61 -21.12 -2.71
C THR A 78 9.81 -20.50 -1.99
N TYR A 79 9.72 -19.23 -1.65
CA TYR A 79 10.69 -18.57 -0.80
C TYR A 79 10.40 -18.80 0.67
N SER A 80 11.45 -18.77 1.52
CA SER A 80 11.29 -18.93 2.96
C SER A 80 10.44 -17.78 3.55
N ILE A 81 9.72 -18.08 4.65
CA ILE A 81 8.94 -17.04 5.38
C ILE A 81 9.85 -15.87 5.78
N LYS A 82 11.10 -16.16 6.16
CA LYS A 82 12.09 -15.14 6.51
C LYS A 82 12.40 -14.22 5.32
N SER A 83 12.60 -14.77 4.13
CA SER A 83 12.84 -13.98 2.91
C SER A 83 11.63 -13.11 2.55
N LYS A 84 10.44 -13.67 2.65
CA LYS A 84 9.17 -12.93 2.43
C LYS A 84 9.04 -11.77 3.42
N ALA A 85 9.24 -12.03 4.71
CA ALA A 85 9.15 -11.00 5.76
C ALA A 85 10.18 -9.87 5.57
N ILE A 86 11.40 -10.18 5.17
CA ILE A 86 12.44 -9.19 4.86
C ILE A 86 12.00 -8.36 3.64
N GLY A 87 11.50 -8.99 2.59
CA GLY A 87 10.99 -8.32 1.39
C GLY A 87 9.86 -7.33 1.72
N GLU A 88 8.84 -7.79 2.46
CA GLU A 88 7.73 -6.92 2.89
C GLU A 88 8.22 -5.76 3.78
N SER A 89 9.17 -6.01 4.68
CA SER A 89 9.73 -4.96 5.54
C SER A 89 10.49 -3.89 4.74
N ILE A 90 11.31 -4.30 3.77
CA ILE A 90 12.05 -3.36 2.92
C ILE A 90 11.10 -2.56 2.04
N GLY A 91 10.13 -3.21 1.39
CA GLY A 91 9.15 -2.54 0.53
C GLY A 91 8.26 -1.55 1.31
N THR A 92 7.77 -1.95 2.47
CA THR A 92 6.99 -1.08 3.36
C THR A 92 7.84 0.12 3.83
N PHE A 93 9.11 -0.11 4.21
CA PHE A 93 10.02 0.98 4.59
C PHE A 93 10.20 1.99 3.46
N MET A 94 10.45 1.54 2.23
CA MET A 94 10.61 2.42 1.07
C MET A 94 9.34 3.22 0.77
N LEU A 95 8.18 2.58 0.88
CA LEU A 95 6.89 3.23 0.68
C LEU A 95 6.63 4.32 1.72
N VAL A 96 6.79 4.00 3.00
CA VAL A 96 6.59 4.93 4.14
C VAL A 96 7.59 6.09 4.08
N LEU A 97 8.87 5.80 3.79
CA LEU A 97 9.90 6.83 3.64
C LEU A 97 9.54 7.80 2.52
N THR A 98 9.14 7.28 1.35
CA THR A 98 8.74 8.11 0.21
C THR A 98 7.51 8.95 0.53
N ALA A 99 6.49 8.37 1.18
CA ALA A 99 5.31 9.10 1.61
C ALA A 99 5.66 10.22 2.58
N GLY A 100 6.44 9.93 3.61
CA GLY A 100 6.87 10.91 4.61
C GLY A 100 7.67 12.06 4.00
N LEU A 101 8.64 11.78 3.13
CA LEU A 101 9.43 12.82 2.45
C LEU A 101 8.55 13.72 1.57
N ASN A 102 7.57 13.17 0.87
CA ASN A 102 6.64 13.95 0.06
C ASN A 102 5.73 14.85 0.93
N VAL A 103 5.29 14.37 2.10
CA VAL A 103 4.52 15.17 3.05
C VAL A 103 5.37 16.32 3.60
N LEU A 104 6.60 16.04 4.06
CA LEU A 104 7.52 17.04 4.61
C LEU A 104 7.89 18.14 3.61
N THR A 105 8.01 17.81 2.34
CA THR A 105 8.35 18.77 1.28
C THR A 105 7.15 19.41 0.62
N ALA A 106 5.92 19.07 1.06
CA ALA A 106 4.66 19.51 0.45
C ALA A 106 4.66 19.33 -1.09
N SER A 107 5.16 18.19 -1.53
CA SER A 107 5.36 17.88 -2.96
C SER A 107 4.05 17.88 -3.74
N LYS A 108 3.97 18.65 -4.83
CA LYS A 108 2.83 18.65 -5.74
C LYS A 108 2.71 17.34 -6.55
N ALA A 109 3.78 16.58 -6.64
CA ALA A 109 3.86 15.31 -7.35
C ALA A 109 3.84 14.10 -6.40
N ALA A 110 3.40 14.27 -5.13
CA ALA A 110 3.43 13.23 -4.10
C ALA A 110 2.78 11.92 -4.58
N ALA A 111 1.60 12.00 -5.22
CA ALA A 111 0.89 10.83 -5.71
C ALA A 111 1.72 10.01 -6.71
N PHE A 112 2.37 10.66 -7.66
CA PHE A 112 3.24 9.99 -8.62
C PHE A 112 4.51 9.43 -7.97
N SER A 113 5.14 10.17 -7.06
CA SER A 113 6.34 9.75 -6.36
C SER A 113 6.08 8.50 -5.50
N ILE A 114 5.00 8.50 -4.72
CA ILE A 114 4.60 7.36 -3.87
C ILE A 114 4.25 6.15 -4.74
N ALA A 115 3.46 6.36 -5.80
CA ALA A 115 3.10 5.30 -6.73
C ALA A 115 4.32 4.71 -7.45
N ALA A 116 5.29 5.53 -7.84
CA ALA A 116 6.53 5.07 -8.47
C ALA A 116 7.37 4.22 -7.50
N SER A 117 7.50 4.63 -6.25
CA SER A 117 8.18 3.85 -5.21
C SER A 117 7.51 2.47 -5.03
N LEU A 118 6.19 2.44 -4.91
CA LEU A 118 5.43 1.20 -4.80
C LEU A 118 5.64 0.30 -6.03
N MET A 119 5.50 0.84 -7.24
CA MET A 119 5.74 0.08 -8.48
C MET A 119 7.14 -0.51 -8.54
N CYS A 120 8.18 0.28 -8.24
CA CYS A 120 9.56 -0.21 -8.23
C CYS A 120 9.74 -1.38 -7.28
N MET A 121 9.20 -1.29 -6.07
CA MET A 121 9.29 -2.36 -5.09
C MET A 121 8.49 -3.60 -5.49
N ILE A 122 7.32 -3.45 -6.12
CA ILE A 122 6.55 -4.58 -6.66
C ILE A 122 7.35 -5.33 -7.72
N TYR A 123 7.97 -4.61 -8.65
CA TYR A 123 8.81 -5.25 -9.67
C TYR A 123 10.09 -5.87 -9.11
N ALA A 124 10.66 -5.29 -8.06
CA ALA A 124 11.90 -5.79 -7.47
C ALA A 124 11.73 -7.08 -6.64
N ILE A 125 10.64 -7.20 -5.89
CA ILE A 125 10.47 -8.28 -4.91
C ILE A 125 9.09 -8.95 -4.93
N GLY A 126 8.28 -8.68 -5.94
CA GLY A 126 6.96 -9.29 -6.10
C GLY A 126 7.00 -10.82 -6.18
N ASP A 127 7.98 -11.37 -6.88
CA ASP A 127 8.16 -12.81 -7.00
C ASP A 127 8.61 -13.47 -5.67
N VAL A 128 9.19 -12.69 -4.74
CA VAL A 128 9.68 -13.19 -3.45
C VAL A 128 8.59 -13.23 -2.40
N SER A 129 7.83 -12.13 -2.23
CA SER A 129 6.89 -11.97 -1.12
C SER A 129 5.43 -11.78 -1.54
N GLY A 130 5.19 -11.49 -2.82
CA GLY A 130 3.93 -10.98 -3.33
C GLY A 130 3.87 -9.44 -3.35
N ALA A 131 4.83 -8.78 -2.69
CA ALA A 131 4.99 -7.32 -2.63
C ALA A 131 3.69 -6.60 -2.20
N HIS A 132 3.12 -7.01 -1.10
CA HIS A 132 1.89 -6.41 -0.57
C HIS A 132 2.16 -5.03 0.02
N PHE A 133 3.22 -4.90 0.84
CA PHE A 133 3.64 -3.68 1.56
C PHE A 133 2.48 -2.97 2.26
N ASN A 134 1.46 -3.73 2.60
CA ASN A 134 0.19 -3.29 3.15
C ASN A 134 -0.32 -4.40 4.07
N PRO A 135 -0.39 -4.17 5.38
CA PRO A 135 -0.80 -5.18 6.35
C PRO A 135 -2.24 -5.65 6.14
#